data_c1f9d0b4f92d3db01779537c8f800bd9
#
_entry.id   c1f9d0b4f92d3db01779537c8f800bd9
#
_cell.length_a   1.000
_cell.length_b   1.000
_cell.length_c   1.000
_cell.angle_alpha   90.00
_cell.angle_beta   90.00
_cell.angle_gamma   90.00
#
_symmetry.space_group_name_H-M   'P 1'
#
loop_
_entity.id
_entity.type
_entity.pdbx_description
1 polymer ?
#
loop_
_entity_poly.entity_id
_entity_poly.type
_entity_poly.pdbx_seq_one_letter_code
_entity_poly.pdbx_strand_id
1 'polypeptide(L)'
;MNVAQLADFFNNLAYKPYCADDLLYGLQIRPKKTAINMQYIQGNQPCMIHYFFFDIDRAEAVMAWHDANLPMPYWTAQTLKNGHAHICYKLELPLCTSELASQKAISYAAKIQAGLANKLGADVGYSHLITKNPFHPDWRTTFWTERAYTLDYLADFVELPKKLSNKQEVLGLGRNCTLFDTVRKWAYTAVRAHRGGIYNTWLEEVTKHCLSVNEAFLEALPYSEIKATAKSIATYCWKKDAYCYQEFIDRQSRKGVFGGKKSNSSHGGIARSRKYNEKRERALELRNKGFNNKEISLEIGVTTRTLRNWFLK
;
A
#
# COMPACT_ATOMS: atom_id res chain seq x y z
N MET A 1 20.53 -28.65 -5.48
CA MET A 1 19.54 -27.57 -5.27
C MET A 1 19.11 -27.06 -6.64
N ASN A 2 17.82 -27.03 -6.93
CA ASN A 2 17.37 -26.48 -8.22
C ASN A 2 17.37 -24.95 -8.14
N VAL A 3 18.46 -24.36 -8.59
CA VAL A 3 18.73 -22.91 -8.51
C VAL A 3 17.67 -22.09 -9.26
N ALA A 4 17.12 -22.64 -10.36
CA ALA A 4 16.15 -21.94 -11.19
C ALA A 4 14.80 -21.73 -10.46
N GLN A 5 14.27 -22.76 -9.79
CA GLN A 5 13.00 -22.66 -9.05
C GLN A 5 13.11 -21.75 -7.82
N LEU A 6 14.26 -21.79 -7.11
CA LEU A 6 14.51 -20.87 -6.00
C LEU A 6 14.64 -19.42 -6.49
N ALA A 7 15.34 -19.21 -7.61
CA ALA A 7 15.45 -17.87 -8.21
C ALA A 7 14.08 -17.34 -8.65
N ASP A 8 13.25 -18.18 -9.28
CA ASP A 8 11.89 -17.84 -9.66
C ASP A 8 11.03 -17.48 -8.43
N PHE A 9 11.06 -18.30 -7.39
CA PHE A 9 10.34 -18.01 -6.15
C PHE A 9 10.80 -16.70 -5.53
N PHE A 10 12.12 -16.45 -5.44
CA PHE A 10 12.67 -15.19 -4.93
C PHE A 10 12.19 -13.98 -5.74
N ASN A 11 12.15 -14.08 -7.06
CA ASN A 11 11.74 -12.98 -7.93
C ASN A 11 10.25 -12.63 -7.73
N ASN A 12 9.41 -13.63 -7.48
CA ASN A 12 7.99 -13.49 -7.26
C ASN A 12 7.60 -13.06 -5.82
N LEU A 13 8.56 -13.02 -4.88
CA LEU A 13 8.30 -12.50 -3.54
C LEU A 13 7.98 -10.99 -3.56
N ALA A 14 7.15 -10.55 -2.62
CA ALA A 14 6.99 -9.14 -2.34
C ALA A 14 8.34 -8.50 -1.95
N TYR A 15 8.51 -7.20 -2.21
CA TYR A 15 9.74 -6.49 -1.81
C TYR A 15 10.03 -6.59 -0.31
N LYS A 16 8.96 -6.62 0.51
CA LYS A 16 9.00 -6.80 1.96
C LYS A 16 7.91 -7.80 2.37
N PRO A 17 8.15 -9.12 2.24
CA PRO A 17 7.18 -10.12 2.64
C PRO A 17 7.04 -10.20 4.15
N TYR A 18 5.91 -10.74 4.61
CA TYR A 18 5.81 -11.28 5.96
C TYR A 18 6.74 -12.47 6.11
N CYS A 19 7.35 -12.59 7.27
CA CYS A 19 8.23 -13.71 7.60
C CYS A 19 8.26 -13.95 9.11
N ALA A 20 8.66 -15.14 9.54
CA ALA A 20 8.86 -15.49 10.93
C ALA A 20 9.83 -16.67 11.05
N ASP A 21 10.60 -16.70 12.13
CA ASP A 21 11.35 -17.91 12.54
C ASP A 21 10.46 -18.80 13.41
N ASP A 22 9.63 -18.19 14.26
CA ASP A 22 8.64 -18.88 15.10
C ASP A 22 7.31 -18.13 15.03
N LEU A 23 6.25 -18.85 14.69
CA LEU A 23 4.90 -18.30 14.56
C LEU A 23 4.30 -17.85 15.89
N LEU A 24 4.79 -18.38 17.00
CA LEU A 24 4.34 -17.98 18.35
C LEU A 24 4.65 -16.50 18.65
N TYR A 25 5.73 -15.97 18.08
CA TYR A 25 6.11 -14.57 18.26
C TYR A 25 5.49 -13.63 17.22
N GLY A 26 4.64 -14.17 16.32
CA GLY A 26 3.93 -13.42 15.30
C GLY A 26 4.78 -13.13 14.07
N LEU A 27 4.15 -12.45 13.10
CA LEU A 27 4.78 -12.15 11.82
C LEU A 27 5.58 -10.85 11.86
N GLN A 28 6.69 -10.84 11.14
CA GLN A 28 7.55 -9.69 10.92
C GLN A 28 7.51 -9.31 9.44
N ILE A 29 7.80 -8.04 9.14
CA ILE A 29 7.99 -7.56 7.78
C ILE A 29 9.47 -7.24 7.61
N ARG A 30 10.13 -7.89 6.67
CA ARG A 30 11.55 -7.68 6.35
C ARG A 30 11.77 -7.55 4.85
N PRO A 31 12.84 -6.86 4.41
CA PRO A 31 13.25 -6.92 3.02
C PRO A 31 13.42 -8.39 2.57
N LYS A 32 13.04 -8.73 1.33
CA LYS A 32 13.07 -10.12 0.87
C LYS A 32 14.44 -10.79 1.00
N LYS A 33 15.54 -10.03 0.88
CA LYS A 33 16.90 -10.53 1.10
C LYS A 33 17.17 -11.00 2.52
N THR A 34 16.46 -10.44 3.50
CA THR A 34 16.54 -10.87 4.92
C THR A 34 15.49 -11.93 5.22
N ALA A 35 14.28 -11.77 4.66
CA ALA A 35 13.17 -12.67 4.90
C ALA A 35 13.42 -14.11 4.42
N ILE A 36 14.26 -14.31 3.38
CA ILE A 36 14.62 -15.64 2.87
C ILE A 36 15.44 -16.47 3.86
N ASN A 37 15.98 -15.86 4.93
CA ASN A 37 16.69 -16.59 5.99
C ASN A 37 15.78 -17.01 7.14
N MET A 38 14.49 -16.65 7.12
CA MET A 38 13.51 -17.02 8.15
C MET A 38 12.83 -18.34 7.81
N GLN A 39 12.36 -19.08 8.82
CA GLN A 39 11.72 -20.38 8.62
C GLN A 39 10.43 -20.31 7.79
N TYR A 40 9.64 -19.26 7.99
CA TYR A 40 8.37 -19.04 7.30
C TYR A 40 8.40 -17.73 6.51
N ILE A 41 7.81 -17.74 5.32
CA ILE A 41 7.80 -16.59 4.42
C ILE A 41 6.47 -16.46 3.67
N GLN A 42 6.04 -15.22 3.40
CA GLN A 42 4.93 -14.95 2.51
C GLN A 42 5.33 -15.27 1.07
N GLY A 43 4.71 -16.30 0.49
CA GLY A 43 5.05 -16.80 -0.83
C GLY A 43 4.39 -16.03 -1.99
N ASN A 44 3.26 -15.36 -1.75
CA ASN A 44 2.55 -14.57 -2.75
C ASN A 44 2.67 -13.08 -2.47
N GLN A 45 2.70 -12.27 -3.53
CA GLN A 45 2.63 -10.82 -3.38
C GLN A 45 1.23 -10.38 -2.90
N PRO A 46 1.10 -9.24 -2.23
CA PRO A 46 -0.19 -8.65 -1.98
C PRO A 46 -0.97 -8.48 -3.29
N CYS A 47 -2.22 -8.93 -3.33
CA CYS A 47 -3.11 -8.83 -4.48
C CYS A 47 -2.64 -9.58 -5.75
N MET A 48 -1.66 -10.50 -5.64
CA MET A 48 -1.21 -11.32 -6.75
C MET A 48 -0.85 -12.74 -6.28
N ILE A 49 -1.53 -13.73 -6.78
CA ILE A 49 -1.30 -15.15 -6.47
C ILE A 49 -0.52 -15.79 -7.59
N HIS A 50 0.72 -16.14 -7.29
CA HIS A 50 1.62 -16.89 -8.19
C HIS A 50 1.60 -18.38 -7.89
N TYR A 51 1.29 -18.74 -6.62
CA TYR A 51 1.38 -20.09 -6.11
C TYR A 51 0.17 -20.44 -5.27
N PHE A 52 -0.30 -21.68 -5.38
CA PHE A 52 -1.19 -22.29 -4.40
C PHE A 52 -0.34 -23.07 -3.39
N PHE A 53 -0.56 -22.78 -2.11
CA PHE A 53 0.09 -23.47 -1.00
C PHE A 53 -0.93 -24.29 -0.24
N PHE A 54 -0.52 -25.47 0.21
CA PHE A 54 -1.33 -26.38 1.03
C PHE A 54 -0.51 -26.86 2.21
N ASP A 55 -1.05 -26.78 3.39
CA ASP A 55 -0.45 -27.34 4.61
C ASP A 55 -1.07 -28.71 4.90
N ILE A 56 -0.22 -29.71 5.05
CA ILE A 56 -0.63 -31.10 5.24
C ILE A 56 -0.01 -31.64 6.50
N ASP A 57 -0.85 -31.84 7.52
CA ASP A 57 -0.46 -32.23 8.87
C ASP A 57 -0.51 -33.75 9.09
N ARG A 58 0.25 -34.50 8.26
CA ARG A 58 0.42 -35.95 8.44
C ARG A 58 1.82 -36.41 8.04
N ALA A 59 2.21 -37.58 8.50
CA ALA A 59 3.59 -38.11 8.38
C ALA A 59 4.07 -38.23 6.91
N GLU A 60 3.17 -38.56 5.98
CA GLU A 60 3.51 -38.81 4.57
C GLU A 60 3.11 -37.67 3.63
N ALA A 61 3.02 -36.46 4.18
CA ALA A 61 2.54 -35.28 3.49
C ALA A 61 3.26 -34.99 2.15
N VAL A 62 4.54 -35.31 2.05
CA VAL A 62 5.35 -35.08 0.82
C VAL A 62 4.80 -35.81 -0.40
N MET A 63 4.19 -36.99 -0.21
CA MET A 63 3.64 -37.83 -1.30
C MET A 63 2.12 -37.67 -1.47
N ALA A 64 1.47 -36.82 -0.69
CA ALA A 64 0.02 -36.66 -0.72
C ALA A 64 -0.55 -36.35 -2.10
N TRP A 65 0.19 -35.63 -2.93
CA TRP A 65 -0.18 -35.32 -4.31
C TRP A 65 -0.20 -36.58 -5.20
N HIS A 66 0.75 -37.49 -5.02
CA HIS A 66 0.80 -38.75 -5.76
C HIS A 66 -0.36 -39.67 -5.36
N ASP A 67 -0.60 -39.82 -4.06
CA ASP A 67 -1.69 -40.65 -3.53
C ASP A 67 -3.07 -40.14 -3.94
N ALA A 68 -3.19 -38.81 -4.12
CA ALA A 68 -4.42 -38.15 -4.58
C ALA A 68 -4.57 -38.13 -6.12
N ASN A 69 -3.66 -38.73 -6.90
CA ASN A 69 -3.62 -38.60 -8.37
C ASN A 69 -3.66 -37.13 -8.83
N LEU A 70 -2.87 -36.29 -8.22
CA LEU A 70 -2.72 -34.87 -8.62
C LEU A 70 -1.43 -34.66 -9.42
N PRO A 71 -1.32 -33.56 -10.17
CA PRO A 71 -0.07 -33.19 -10.86
C PRO A 71 1.10 -33.06 -9.88
N MET A 72 2.33 -33.23 -10.38
CA MET A 72 3.52 -32.97 -9.58
C MET A 72 3.54 -31.55 -9.05
N PRO A 73 3.78 -31.33 -7.74
CA PRO A 73 3.90 -29.98 -7.22
C PRO A 73 5.19 -29.31 -7.70
N TYR A 74 5.22 -27.99 -7.67
CA TYR A 74 6.41 -27.22 -7.99
C TYR A 74 7.53 -27.52 -6.99
N TRP A 75 7.18 -27.52 -5.69
CA TRP A 75 8.02 -28.02 -4.61
C TRP A 75 7.18 -28.47 -3.41
N THR A 76 7.84 -29.21 -2.51
CA THR A 76 7.33 -29.54 -1.17
C THR A 76 8.39 -29.17 -0.12
N ALA A 77 7.98 -28.63 1.02
CA ALA A 77 8.85 -28.33 2.15
C ALA A 77 8.39 -29.11 3.38
N GLN A 78 9.18 -30.09 3.82
CA GLN A 78 8.82 -31.05 4.88
C GLN A 78 9.52 -30.75 6.20
N THR A 79 8.79 -30.89 7.29
CA THR A 79 9.33 -30.94 8.65
C THR A 79 9.86 -32.35 8.93
N LEU A 80 11.16 -32.50 9.19
CA LEU A 80 11.77 -33.83 9.38
C LEU A 80 11.28 -34.59 10.63
N LYS A 81 10.84 -33.87 11.67
CA LYS A 81 10.41 -34.46 12.92
C LYS A 81 9.10 -35.25 12.84
N ASN A 82 8.13 -34.76 12.10
CA ASN A 82 6.77 -35.29 12.05
C ASN A 82 6.27 -35.65 10.65
N GLY A 83 7.05 -35.31 9.61
CA GLY A 83 6.70 -35.59 8.23
C GLY A 83 5.67 -34.60 7.60
N HIS A 84 5.15 -33.66 8.38
CA HIS A 84 4.24 -32.63 7.87
C HIS A 84 4.90 -31.78 6.79
N ALA A 85 4.15 -31.40 5.77
CA ALA A 85 4.72 -30.65 4.65
C ALA A 85 3.80 -29.59 4.09
N HIS A 86 4.39 -28.52 3.58
CA HIS A 86 3.71 -27.63 2.65
C HIS A 86 3.94 -28.12 1.21
N ILE A 87 2.87 -28.10 0.41
CA ILE A 87 2.89 -28.40 -1.02
C ILE A 87 2.61 -27.11 -1.79
N CYS A 88 3.41 -26.87 -2.82
CA CYS A 88 3.33 -25.68 -3.67
C CYS A 88 3.02 -26.04 -5.12
N TYR A 89 1.99 -25.45 -5.71
CA TYR A 89 1.72 -25.46 -7.15
C TYR A 89 1.94 -24.08 -7.72
N LYS A 90 2.71 -23.96 -8.78
CA LYS A 90 2.94 -22.70 -9.50
C LYS A 90 1.87 -22.50 -10.56
N LEU A 91 1.29 -21.30 -10.61
CA LEU A 91 0.38 -20.89 -11.65
C LEU A 91 1.16 -20.33 -12.86
N GLU A 92 0.73 -20.70 -14.07
CA GLU A 92 1.32 -20.20 -15.30
C GLU A 92 1.03 -18.70 -15.47
N LEU A 93 -0.22 -18.30 -15.22
CA LEU A 93 -0.63 -16.92 -15.18
C LEU A 93 -0.97 -16.53 -13.72
N PRO A 94 -0.27 -15.54 -13.14
CA PRO A 94 -0.59 -15.07 -11.83
C PRO A 94 -2.00 -14.50 -11.76
N LEU A 95 -2.73 -14.83 -10.69
CA LEU A 95 -4.09 -14.35 -10.47
C LEU A 95 -4.05 -13.02 -9.71
N CYS A 96 -4.60 -11.96 -10.34
CA CYS A 96 -4.82 -10.70 -9.65
C CYS A 96 -6.03 -10.82 -8.71
N THR A 97 -5.89 -10.33 -7.46
CA THR A 97 -6.94 -10.31 -6.44
C THR A 97 -7.29 -8.90 -5.96
N SER A 98 -6.87 -7.86 -6.72
CA SER A 98 -7.26 -6.48 -6.43
C SER A 98 -8.73 -6.23 -6.76
N GLU A 99 -9.27 -5.07 -6.36
CA GLU A 99 -10.65 -4.67 -6.68
C GLU A 99 -10.97 -4.61 -8.18
N LEU A 100 -9.93 -4.42 -9.02
CA LEU A 100 -10.07 -4.39 -10.48
C LEU A 100 -10.03 -5.79 -11.11
N ALA A 101 -9.84 -6.82 -10.30
CA ALA A 101 -9.74 -8.19 -10.80
C ALA A 101 -11.10 -8.78 -11.14
N SER A 102 -11.09 -9.75 -12.05
CA SER A 102 -12.29 -10.51 -12.41
C SER A 102 -12.76 -11.39 -11.25
N GLN A 103 -13.91 -11.09 -10.66
CA GLN A 103 -14.51 -11.91 -9.61
C GLN A 103 -14.80 -13.35 -10.07
N LYS A 104 -15.06 -13.54 -11.36
CA LYS A 104 -15.24 -14.89 -11.95
C LYS A 104 -13.93 -15.68 -11.88
N ALA A 105 -12.80 -15.06 -12.23
CA ALA A 105 -11.49 -15.70 -12.19
C ALA A 105 -11.09 -16.03 -10.74
N ILE A 106 -11.33 -15.10 -9.80
CA ILE A 106 -11.07 -15.30 -8.37
C ILE A 106 -11.91 -16.47 -7.83
N SER A 107 -13.22 -16.47 -8.09
CA SER A 107 -14.12 -17.54 -7.63
C SER A 107 -13.76 -18.91 -8.24
N TYR A 108 -13.35 -18.92 -9.51
CA TYR A 108 -12.92 -20.14 -10.19
C TYR A 108 -11.63 -20.71 -9.55
N ALA A 109 -10.62 -19.86 -9.36
CA ALA A 109 -9.37 -20.25 -8.70
C ALA A 109 -9.61 -20.74 -7.26
N ALA A 110 -10.51 -20.09 -6.51
CA ALA A 110 -10.87 -20.52 -5.15
C ALA A 110 -11.51 -21.91 -5.13
N LYS A 111 -12.38 -22.22 -6.10
CA LYS A 111 -12.99 -23.56 -6.24
C LYS A 111 -11.94 -24.63 -6.55
N ILE A 112 -10.97 -24.31 -7.43
CA ILE A 112 -9.86 -25.21 -7.75
C ILE A 112 -8.99 -25.45 -6.52
N GLN A 113 -8.63 -24.37 -5.81
CA GLN A 113 -7.82 -24.46 -4.60
C GLN A 113 -8.53 -25.29 -3.52
N ALA A 114 -9.85 -25.08 -3.32
CA ALA A 114 -10.65 -25.89 -2.41
C ALA A 114 -10.70 -27.37 -2.83
N GLY A 115 -10.87 -27.65 -4.12
CA GLY A 115 -10.87 -29.02 -4.66
C GLY A 115 -9.53 -29.71 -4.45
N LEU A 116 -8.41 -29.01 -4.70
CA LEU A 116 -7.06 -29.52 -4.44
C LEU A 116 -6.84 -29.75 -2.95
N ALA A 117 -7.24 -28.81 -2.07
CA ALA A 117 -7.13 -28.95 -0.63
C ALA A 117 -7.89 -30.19 -0.12
N ASN A 118 -9.10 -30.40 -0.60
CA ASN A 118 -9.92 -31.57 -0.23
C ASN A 118 -9.23 -32.88 -0.65
N LYS A 119 -8.73 -32.97 -1.89
CA LYS A 119 -8.04 -34.17 -2.36
C LYS A 119 -6.73 -34.44 -1.62
N LEU A 120 -5.97 -33.39 -1.32
CA LEU A 120 -4.72 -33.48 -0.55
C LEU A 120 -4.97 -33.80 0.94
N GLY A 121 -6.20 -33.61 1.43
CA GLY A 121 -6.47 -33.66 2.87
C GLY A 121 -5.69 -32.56 3.62
N ALA A 122 -5.60 -31.37 3.01
CA ALA A 122 -4.90 -30.24 3.58
C ALA A 122 -5.71 -29.59 4.72
N ASP A 123 -4.99 -28.88 5.62
CA ASP A 123 -5.63 -28.16 6.70
C ASP A 123 -6.54 -27.05 6.14
N VAL A 124 -7.84 -27.15 6.44
CA VAL A 124 -8.84 -26.16 6.05
C VAL A 124 -8.72 -24.83 6.81
N GLY A 125 -7.97 -24.82 7.90
CA GLY A 125 -7.67 -23.62 8.70
C GLY A 125 -6.46 -22.83 8.19
N TYR A 126 -5.71 -23.39 7.25
CA TYR A 126 -4.50 -22.75 6.74
C TYR A 126 -4.80 -21.46 5.97
N SER A 127 -4.20 -20.36 6.40
CA SER A 127 -4.51 -19.02 5.89
C SER A 127 -3.92 -18.70 4.50
N HIS A 128 -3.04 -19.54 3.97
CA HIS A 128 -2.27 -19.35 2.71
C HIS A 128 -1.39 -18.08 2.67
N LEU A 129 -1.27 -17.35 3.80
CA LEU A 129 -0.49 -16.12 3.87
C LEU A 129 1.01 -16.40 3.85
N ILE A 130 1.45 -17.35 4.68
CA ILE A 130 2.85 -17.73 4.83
C ILE A 130 3.02 -19.20 4.59
N THR A 131 4.18 -19.59 4.11
CA THR A 131 4.54 -20.98 3.87
C THR A 131 5.88 -21.32 4.49
N LYS A 132 6.16 -22.60 4.72
CA LYS A 132 7.52 -23.10 5.01
C LYS A 132 8.43 -22.59 3.90
N ASN A 133 9.51 -21.91 4.27
CA ASN A 133 10.38 -21.23 3.33
C ASN A 133 11.30 -22.24 2.61
N PRO A 134 11.21 -22.40 1.28
CA PRO A 134 12.02 -23.39 0.56
C PRO A 134 13.53 -23.11 0.58
N PHE A 135 13.95 -21.91 1.01
CA PHE A 135 15.36 -21.57 1.19
C PHE A 135 15.93 -22.03 2.54
N HIS A 136 15.04 -22.25 3.54
CA HIS A 136 15.51 -22.48 4.90
C HIS A 136 15.95 -23.92 5.12
N PRO A 137 17.13 -24.15 5.74
CA PRO A 137 17.72 -25.48 5.91
C PRO A 137 16.95 -26.40 6.85
N ASP A 138 16.10 -25.86 7.74
CA ASP A 138 15.28 -26.67 8.68
C ASP A 138 14.18 -27.45 7.96
N TRP A 139 13.87 -27.08 6.74
CA TRP A 139 12.90 -27.80 5.91
C TRP A 139 13.59 -28.65 4.88
N ARG A 140 13.19 -29.91 4.76
CA ARG A 140 13.59 -30.74 3.62
C ARG A 140 12.77 -30.33 2.40
N THR A 141 13.35 -29.47 1.55
CA THR A 141 12.70 -29.02 0.33
C THR A 141 13.02 -29.98 -0.83
N THR A 142 11.97 -30.49 -1.48
CA THR A 142 12.07 -31.31 -2.69
C THR A 142 11.40 -30.56 -3.85
N PHE A 143 12.13 -30.37 -4.92
CA PHE A 143 11.64 -29.79 -6.17
C PHE A 143 11.25 -30.91 -7.12
N TRP A 144 9.98 -30.90 -7.57
CA TRP A 144 9.41 -32.00 -8.36
C TRP A 144 9.34 -31.66 -9.83
N THR A 145 8.89 -30.48 -10.19
CA THR A 145 8.73 -30.03 -11.58
C THR A 145 9.01 -28.54 -11.73
N GLU A 146 9.49 -28.11 -12.88
CA GLU A 146 9.57 -26.69 -13.27
C GLU A 146 8.28 -26.18 -13.93
N ARG A 147 7.34 -27.10 -14.21
CA ARG A 147 6.10 -26.77 -14.88
C ARG A 147 5.21 -25.89 -14.02
N ALA A 148 4.75 -24.78 -14.60
CA ALA A 148 3.64 -24.02 -14.11
C ALA A 148 2.32 -24.54 -14.73
N TYR A 149 1.21 -24.39 -14.02
CA TYR A 149 -0.08 -24.93 -14.42
C TYR A 149 -1.10 -23.83 -14.69
N THR A 150 -1.90 -24.01 -15.74
CA THR A 150 -3.12 -23.22 -15.92
C THR A 150 -4.17 -23.63 -14.90
N LEU A 151 -5.10 -22.74 -14.60
CA LEU A 151 -6.23 -23.06 -13.72
C LEU A 151 -7.08 -24.19 -14.30
N ASP A 152 -7.32 -24.17 -15.61
CA ASP A 152 -8.10 -25.22 -16.29
C ASP A 152 -7.45 -26.59 -16.16
N TYR A 153 -6.14 -26.68 -16.36
CA TYR A 153 -5.41 -27.93 -16.18
C TYR A 153 -5.54 -28.48 -14.75
N LEU A 154 -5.45 -27.61 -13.73
CA LEU A 154 -5.62 -28.03 -12.33
C LEU A 154 -7.08 -28.42 -12.03
N ALA A 155 -8.04 -27.80 -12.71
CA ALA A 155 -9.47 -28.09 -12.55
C ALA A 155 -9.83 -29.52 -13.01
N ASP A 156 -9.13 -30.04 -14.03
CA ASP A 156 -9.36 -31.39 -14.56
C ASP A 156 -9.07 -32.50 -13.53
N PHE A 157 -8.32 -32.20 -12.50
CA PHE A 157 -7.95 -33.17 -11.45
C PHE A 157 -8.85 -33.14 -10.22
N VAL A 158 -9.78 -32.19 -10.12
CA VAL A 158 -10.59 -31.99 -8.93
C VAL A 158 -12.06 -31.82 -9.24
N GLU A 159 -12.91 -32.22 -8.29
CA GLU A 159 -14.31 -31.84 -8.34
C GLU A 159 -14.46 -30.42 -7.80
N LEU A 160 -14.99 -29.54 -8.65
CA LEU A 160 -15.23 -28.16 -8.26
C LEU A 160 -16.48 -28.07 -7.37
N PRO A 161 -16.37 -27.55 -6.14
CA PRO A 161 -17.53 -27.40 -5.27
C PRO A 161 -18.55 -26.45 -5.90
N LYS A 162 -19.83 -26.84 -5.89
CA LYS A 162 -20.94 -26.02 -6.41
C LYS A 162 -21.05 -24.69 -5.68
N LYS A 163 -20.85 -24.70 -4.36
CA LYS A 163 -20.74 -23.51 -3.51
C LYS A 163 -19.50 -23.65 -2.67
N LEU A 164 -18.70 -22.61 -2.61
CA LEU A 164 -17.66 -22.49 -1.59
C LEU A 164 -18.35 -22.26 -0.25
N SER A 165 -17.87 -22.87 0.82
CA SER A 165 -18.23 -22.38 2.15
C SER A 165 -17.73 -20.94 2.27
N ASN A 166 -18.43 -20.10 3.02
CA ASN A 166 -17.98 -18.73 3.28
C ASN A 166 -16.54 -18.68 3.80
N LYS A 167 -16.08 -19.72 4.50
CA LYS A 167 -14.69 -19.94 4.88
C LYS A 167 -13.74 -20.06 3.69
N GLN A 168 -14.09 -20.87 2.70
CA GLN A 168 -13.23 -21.13 1.54
C GLN A 168 -13.18 -19.96 0.56
N GLU A 169 -14.25 -19.19 0.42
CA GLU A 169 -14.27 -17.96 -0.38
C GLU A 169 -13.37 -16.87 0.22
N VAL A 170 -13.33 -16.79 1.55
CA VAL A 170 -12.60 -15.76 2.29
C VAL A 170 -11.18 -16.20 2.64
N LEU A 171 -10.93 -17.48 2.93
CA LEU A 171 -9.63 -18.01 3.35
C LEU A 171 -8.60 -18.10 2.23
N GLY A 172 -9.03 -18.45 1.01
CA GLY A 172 -8.07 -18.73 -0.07
C GLY A 172 -7.48 -17.49 -0.74
N LEU A 173 -8.22 -16.39 -0.83
CA LEU A 173 -7.96 -15.40 -1.86
C LEU A 173 -7.99 -13.93 -1.43
N GLY A 174 -8.02 -13.59 -0.16
CA GLY A 174 -7.96 -12.17 0.00
C GLY A 174 -8.26 -11.46 1.28
N ARG A 175 -8.49 -12.11 2.42
CA ARG A 175 -8.75 -11.37 3.67
C ARG A 175 -7.65 -10.36 3.98
N ASN A 176 -6.39 -10.77 3.86
CA ASN A 176 -5.26 -9.88 4.07
C ASN A 176 -5.14 -8.83 2.97
N CYS A 177 -5.42 -9.19 1.71
CA CYS A 177 -5.43 -8.25 0.61
C CYS A 177 -6.60 -7.26 0.76
N THR A 178 -7.80 -7.74 1.11
CA THR A 178 -8.97 -6.89 1.34
C THR A 178 -8.74 -5.93 2.50
N LEU A 179 -8.22 -6.44 3.64
CA LEU A 179 -7.85 -5.60 4.78
C LEU A 179 -6.83 -4.55 4.38
N PHE A 180 -5.74 -4.98 3.73
CA PHE A 180 -4.68 -4.09 3.30
C PHE A 180 -5.18 -3.02 2.32
N ASP A 181 -5.93 -3.43 1.28
CA ASP A 181 -6.43 -2.51 0.25
C ASP A 181 -7.46 -1.51 0.79
N THR A 182 -8.38 -1.96 1.63
CA THR A 182 -9.39 -1.11 2.25
C THR A 182 -8.72 -0.07 3.16
N VAL A 183 -7.87 -0.54 4.06
CA VAL A 183 -7.24 0.35 5.06
C VAL A 183 -6.23 1.30 4.42
N ARG A 184 -5.42 0.86 3.44
CA ARG A 184 -4.44 1.75 2.80
C ARG A 184 -5.11 2.91 2.04
N LYS A 185 -6.24 2.68 1.37
CA LYS A 185 -6.98 3.71 0.65
C LYS A 185 -7.47 4.80 1.60
N TRP A 186 -8.05 4.41 2.71
CA TRP A 186 -8.43 5.32 3.78
C TRP A 186 -7.19 6.04 4.36
N ALA A 187 -6.13 5.30 4.66
CA ALA A 187 -4.91 5.83 5.28
C ALA A 187 -4.20 6.90 4.44
N TYR A 188 -4.23 6.82 3.10
CA TYR A 188 -3.66 7.85 2.23
C TYR A 188 -4.29 9.23 2.40
N THR A 189 -5.54 9.27 2.84
CA THR A 189 -6.25 10.53 3.08
C THR A 189 -6.18 10.91 4.57
N ALA A 190 -6.39 9.94 5.46
CA ALA A 190 -6.45 10.14 6.90
C ALA A 190 -5.12 10.63 7.51
N VAL A 191 -3.98 10.18 6.97
CA VAL A 191 -2.65 10.60 7.45
C VAL A 191 -2.45 12.11 7.45
N ARG A 192 -3.15 12.83 6.58
CA ARG A 192 -3.05 14.30 6.47
C ARG A 192 -3.54 15.02 7.73
N ALA A 193 -4.52 14.45 8.45
CA ALA A 193 -5.02 15.00 9.70
C ALA A 193 -4.00 14.86 10.85
N HIS A 194 -3.01 13.96 10.69
CA HIS A 194 -1.97 13.69 11.70
C HIS A 194 -0.65 14.40 11.42
N ARG A 195 -0.60 15.30 10.42
CA ARG A 195 0.60 16.09 10.11
C ARG A 195 1.02 16.94 11.29
N GLY A 196 2.30 16.87 11.63
CA GLY A 196 2.84 17.55 12.83
C GLY A 196 2.56 16.86 14.16
N GLY A 197 1.84 15.73 14.16
CA GLY A 197 1.56 14.91 15.33
C GLY A 197 2.62 13.84 15.61
N ILE A 198 2.26 12.86 16.43
CA ILE A 198 3.12 11.76 16.88
C ILE A 198 2.78 10.50 16.09
N TYR A 199 3.82 9.81 15.57
CA TYR A 199 3.64 8.56 14.80
C TYR A 199 2.86 7.47 15.56
N ASN A 200 3.05 7.34 16.86
CA ASN A 200 2.34 6.33 17.65
C ASN A 200 0.82 6.54 17.65
N THR A 201 0.36 7.78 17.78
CA THR A 201 -1.07 8.11 17.69
C THR A 201 -1.64 7.75 16.32
N TRP A 202 -0.90 8.03 15.25
CA TRP A 202 -1.26 7.61 13.90
C TRP A 202 -1.33 6.09 13.76
N LEU A 203 -0.33 5.36 14.28
CA LEU A 203 -0.30 3.90 14.24
C LEU A 203 -1.48 3.29 15.01
N GLU A 204 -1.85 3.85 16.16
CA GLU A 204 -3.02 3.41 16.93
C GLU A 204 -4.31 3.59 16.16
N GLU A 205 -4.47 4.70 15.44
CA GLU A 205 -5.67 4.96 14.63
C GLU A 205 -5.75 3.99 13.44
N VAL A 206 -4.65 3.76 12.73
CA VAL A 206 -4.59 2.75 11.66
C VAL A 206 -4.91 1.37 12.20
N THR A 207 -4.42 1.04 13.40
CA THR A 207 -4.70 -0.26 14.03
C THR A 207 -6.18 -0.42 14.39
N LYS A 208 -6.82 0.62 14.95
CA LYS A 208 -8.27 0.65 15.22
C LYS A 208 -9.07 0.46 13.94
N HIS A 209 -8.69 1.14 12.86
CA HIS A 209 -9.37 1.01 11.57
C HIS A 209 -9.20 -0.39 10.98
N CYS A 210 -8.00 -0.99 11.09
CA CYS A 210 -7.79 -2.39 10.71
C CYS A 210 -8.69 -3.35 11.50
N LEU A 211 -8.84 -3.15 12.81
CA LEU A 211 -9.72 -3.96 13.65
C LEU A 211 -11.18 -3.85 13.21
N SER A 212 -11.67 -2.63 12.99
CA SER A 212 -13.04 -2.39 12.52
C SER A 212 -13.33 -3.06 11.18
N VAL A 213 -12.41 -2.99 10.21
CA VAL A 213 -12.55 -3.69 8.92
C VAL A 213 -12.52 -5.20 9.12
N ASN A 214 -11.68 -5.69 10.04
CA ASN A 214 -11.56 -7.11 10.35
C ASN A 214 -12.81 -7.71 10.99
N GLU A 215 -13.56 -6.94 11.78
CA GLU A 215 -14.84 -7.34 12.36
C GLU A 215 -15.92 -7.65 11.30
N ALA A 216 -15.81 -7.03 10.12
CA ALA A 216 -16.72 -7.30 9.00
C ALA A 216 -16.44 -8.64 8.30
N PHE A 217 -15.29 -9.29 8.57
CA PHE A 217 -15.01 -10.62 8.01
C PHE A 217 -15.75 -11.70 8.80
N LEU A 218 -16.28 -12.68 8.08
CA LEU A 218 -16.94 -13.85 8.70
C LEU A 218 -16.01 -14.60 9.67
N GLU A 219 -14.73 -14.64 9.35
CA GLU A 219 -13.66 -15.08 10.24
C GLU A 219 -12.62 -13.99 10.35
N ALA A 220 -12.49 -13.45 11.52
CA ALA A 220 -11.53 -12.41 11.82
C ALA A 220 -10.09 -12.92 11.66
N LEU A 221 -9.20 -12.08 11.11
CA LEU A 221 -7.76 -12.35 11.09
C LEU A 221 -7.19 -12.29 12.51
N PRO A 222 -6.15 -13.08 12.82
CA PRO A 222 -5.45 -12.99 14.10
C PRO A 222 -4.88 -11.58 14.34
N TYR A 223 -4.89 -11.15 15.60
CA TYR A 223 -4.39 -9.81 15.97
C TYR A 223 -2.95 -9.56 15.52
N SER A 224 -2.10 -10.58 15.51
CA SER A 224 -0.71 -10.49 15.00
C SER A 224 -0.62 -10.05 13.55
N GLU A 225 -1.50 -10.56 12.69
CA GLU A 225 -1.57 -10.18 11.27
C GLU A 225 -2.12 -8.77 11.09
N ILE A 226 -3.16 -8.41 11.86
CA ILE A 226 -3.72 -7.05 11.87
C ILE A 226 -2.66 -6.03 12.26
N LYS A 227 -1.94 -6.30 13.35
CA LYS A 227 -0.85 -5.43 13.84
C LYS A 227 0.26 -5.26 12.82
N ALA A 228 0.64 -6.34 12.13
CA ALA A 228 1.66 -6.30 11.08
C ALA A 228 1.19 -5.47 9.87
N THR A 229 -0.04 -5.67 9.42
CA THR A 229 -0.66 -4.90 8.33
C THR A 229 -0.78 -3.43 8.68
N ALA A 230 -1.32 -3.11 9.87
CA ALA A 230 -1.46 -1.74 10.36
C ALA A 230 -0.11 -1.01 10.42
N LYS A 231 0.91 -1.65 10.99
CA LYS A 231 2.26 -1.09 11.06
C LYS A 231 2.86 -0.83 9.67
N SER A 232 2.64 -1.73 8.71
CA SER A 232 3.10 -1.56 7.34
C SER A 232 2.46 -0.35 6.68
N ILE A 233 1.13 -0.24 6.74
CA ILE A 233 0.36 0.87 6.16
C ILE A 233 0.73 2.18 6.85
N ALA A 234 0.71 2.22 8.19
CA ALA A 234 1.01 3.42 8.96
C ALA A 234 2.41 3.96 8.64
N THR A 235 3.42 3.09 8.61
CA THR A 235 4.80 3.49 8.33
C THR A 235 4.95 4.01 6.91
N TYR A 236 4.34 3.36 5.94
CA TYR A 236 4.39 3.80 4.55
C TYR A 236 3.73 5.17 4.37
N CYS A 237 2.49 5.33 4.85
CA CYS A 237 1.74 6.58 4.71
C CYS A 237 2.46 7.74 5.42
N TRP A 238 2.96 7.51 6.63
CA TRP A 238 3.68 8.53 7.41
C TRP A 238 4.91 9.07 6.68
N LYS A 239 5.76 8.16 6.19
CA LYS A 239 6.97 8.53 5.45
C LYS A 239 6.65 9.18 4.10
N LYS A 240 5.68 8.61 3.38
CA LYS A 240 5.33 9.07 2.03
C LYS A 240 4.61 10.41 2.05
N ASP A 241 3.71 10.63 3.02
CA ASP A 241 3.00 11.91 3.14
C ASP A 241 3.95 13.06 3.48
N ALA A 242 4.89 12.86 4.39
CA ALA A 242 5.90 13.88 4.73
C ALA A 242 6.69 14.31 3.49
N TYR A 243 7.16 13.35 2.68
CA TYR A 243 7.89 13.65 1.45
C TYR A 243 7.01 14.35 0.41
N CYS A 244 5.82 13.82 0.12
CA CYS A 244 4.90 14.40 -0.86
C CYS A 244 4.41 15.80 -0.45
N TYR A 245 4.24 16.04 0.85
CA TYR A 245 3.84 17.35 1.35
C TYR A 245 4.94 18.39 1.14
N GLN A 246 6.19 18.04 1.40
CA GLN A 246 7.33 18.94 1.14
C GLN A 246 7.46 19.24 -0.37
N GLU A 247 7.38 18.23 -1.23
CA GLU A 247 7.36 18.45 -2.69
C GLU A 247 6.21 19.36 -3.15
N PHE A 248 5.04 19.22 -2.52
CA PHE A 248 3.88 20.06 -2.82
C PHE A 248 4.17 21.52 -2.42
N ILE A 249 4.69 21.77 -1.22
CA ILE A 249 5.07 23.10 -0.75
C ILE A 249 6.10 23.72 -1.70
N ASP A 250 7.15 23.00 -2.06
CA ASP A 250 8.22 23.48 -2.94
C ASP A 250 7.69 23.81 -4.34
N ARG A 251 6.73 23.01 -4.83
CA ARG A 251 6.06 23.26 -6.12
C ARG A 251 5.19 24.50 -6.06
N GLN A 252 4.41 24.70 -5.00
CA GLN A 252 3.58 25.90 -4.82
C GLN A 252 4.45 27.14 -4.64
N SER A 253 5.52 27.07 -3.89
CA SER A 253 6.50 28.16 -3.73
C SER A 253 7.07 28.57 -5.08
N ARG A 254 7.56 27.59 -5.87
CA ARG A 254 8.05 27.86 -7.24
C ARG A 254 6.99 28.52 -8.12
N LYS A 255 5.73 28.03 -8.10
CA LYS A 255 4.62 28.65 -8.85
C LYS A 255 4.34 30.07 -8.38
N GLY A 256 4.38 30.33 -7.08
CA GLY A 256 4.23 31.66 -6.49
C GLY A 256 5.29 32.63 -6.97
N VAL A 257 6.55 32.20 -7.01
CA VAL A 257 7.66 33.00 -7.55
C VAL A 257 7.46 33.31 -9.04
N PHE A 258 7.07 32.32 -9.84
CA PHE A 258 6.78 32.54 -11.28
C PHE A 258 5.56 33.45 -11.49
N GLY A 259 4.49 33.27 -10.71
CA GLY A 259 3.30 34.13 -10.75
C GLY A 259 3.62 35.56 -10.34
N GLY A 260 4.42 35.76 -9.29
CA GLY A 260 4.90 37.06 -8.86
C GLY A 260 5.74 37.80 -9.92
N LYS A 261 6.62 37.05 -10.60
CA LYS A 261 7.43 37.63 -11.72
C LYS A 261 6.58 38.00 -12.94
N LYS A 262 5.50 37.28 -13.25
CA LYS A 262 4.59 37.54 -14.36
C LYS A 262 3.45 38.51 -14.01
N SER A 263 3.22 38.79 -12.72
CA SER A 263 2.14 39.68 -12.34
C SER A 263 2.51 41.11 -12.66
N ASN A 264 1.62 41.82 -13.38
CA ASN A 264 1.74 43.24 -13.65
C ASN A 264 1.45 44.13 -12.42
N SER A 265 1.51 43.59 -11.20
CA SER A 265 1.22 44.35 -9.97
C SER A 265 2.20 45.50 -9.73
N SER A 266 3.45 45.35 -10.17
CA SER A 266 4.41 46.46 -10.23
C SER A 266 4.00 47.59 -11.17
N HIS A 267 3.41 47.27 -12.33
CA HIS A 267 2.91 48.26 -13.29
C HIS A 267 1.73 49.05 -12.71
N GLY A 268 0.82 48.40 -11.98
CA GLY A 268 -0.29 49.07 -11.28
C GLY A 268 0.20 50.00 -10.15
N GLY A 269 1.25 49.62 -9.44
CA GLY A 269 1.92 50.44 -8.44
C GLY A 269 2.62 51.65 -9.06
N ILE A 270 3.36 51.46 -10.15
CA ILE A 270 4.02 52.52 -10.90
C ILE A 270 3.02 53.49 -11.50
N ALA A 271 1.92 53.00 -12.11
CA ALA A 271 0.87 53.84 -12.66
C ALA A 271 0.19 54.72 -11.60
N ARG A 272 -0.13 54.14 -10.45
CA ARG A 272 -0.65 54.90 -9.29
C ARG A 272 0.37 55.91 -8.77
N SER A 273 1.64 55.51 -8.64
CA SER A 273 2.71 56.42 -8.20
C SER A 273 2.88 57.60 -9.14
N ARG A 274 2.86 57.39 -10.47
CA ARG A 274 2.92 58.48 -11.47
C ARG A 274 1.76 59.45 -11.32
N LYS A 275 0.52 58.95 -11.26
CA LYS A 275 -0.68 59.79 -11.06
C LYS A 275 -0.63 60.60 -9.75
N TYR A 276 -0.03 60.03 -8.68
CA TYR A 276 0.17 60.76 -7.44
C TYR A 276 1.32 61.75 -7.50
N ASN A 277 2.36 61.52 -8.31
CA ASN A 277 3.44 62.47 -8.51
C ASN A 277 2.99 63.70 -9.24
N GLU A 278 2.22 63.58 -10.33
CA GLU A 278 1.61 64.72 -11.05
C GLU A 278 0.74 65.57 -10.10
N LYS A 279 -0.09 64.91 -9.29
CA LYS A 279 -0.90 65.58 -8.25
C LYS A 279 -0.04 66.27 -7.20
N ARG A 280 1.08 65.70 -6.82
CA ARG A 280 2.01 66.26 -5.85
C ARG A 280 2.73 67.50 -6.39
N GLU A 281 3.19 67.46 -7.61
CA GLU A 281 3.81 68.60 -8.31
C GLU A 281 2.81 69.76 -8.43
N ARG A 282 1.59 69.48 -8.83
CA ARG A 282 0.52 70.47 -8.91
C ARG A 282 0.17 71.06 -7.54
N ALA A 283 0.17 70.25 -6.50
CA ALA A 283 -0.05 70.70 -5.11
C ALA A 283 1.06 71.67 -4.64
N LEU A 284 2.32 71.39 -5.01
CA LEU A 284 3.45 72.28 -4.71
C LEU A 284 3.37 73.61 -5.45
N GLU A 285 2.98 73.59 -6.74
CA GLU A 285 2.78 74.80 -7.53
C GLU A 285 1.71 75.69 -6.88
N LEU A 286 0.56 75.13 -6.52
CA LEU A 286 -0.54 75.88 -5.91
C LEU A 286 -0.14 76.44 -4.54
N ARG A 287 0.64 75.65 -3.76
CA ARG A 287 1.17 76.10 -2.49
C ARG A 287 2.12 77.30 -2.66
N ASN A 288 3.01 77.31 -3.68
CA ASN A 288 3.91 78.39 -3.99
C ASN A 288 3.16 79.60 -4.52
N LYS A 289 1.95 79.45 -5.07
CA LYS A 289 1.05 80.54 -5.41
C LYS A 289 0.22 81.05 -4.23
N GLY A 290 0.44 80.57 -3.04
CA GLY A 290 -0.18 81.08 -1.82
C GLY A 290 -1.55 80.45 -1.47
N PHE A 291 -2.00 79.38 -2.16
CA PHE A 291 -3.23 78.69 -1.84
C PHE A 291 -3.10 77.94 -0.50
N ASN A 292 -4.18 77.89 0.29
CA ASN A 292 -4.22 77.12 1.51
C ASN A 292 -4.53 75.65 1.29
N ASN A 293 -4.28 74.79 2.30
CA ASN A 293 -4.46 73.32 2.18
C ASN A 293 -5.92 72.90 1.87
N LYS A 294 -6.92 73.71 2.20
CA LYS A 294 -8.33 73.38 1.90
C LYS A 294 -8.62 73.65 0.40
N GLU A 295 -8.14 74.74 -0.12
CA GLU A 295 -8.29 75.12 -1.53
C GLU A 295 -7.56 74.14 -2.44
N ILE A 296 -6.31 73.79 -2.11
CA ILE A 296 -5.54 72.77 -2.82
C ILE A 296 -6.21 71.40 -2.79
N SER A 297 -6.78 71.02 -1.66
CA SER A 297 -7.54 69.77 -1.47
C SER A 297 -8.73 69.66 -2.41
N LEU A 298 -9.48 70.77 -2.57
CA LEU A 298 -10.64 70.86 -3.46
C LEU A 298 -10.24 70.81 -4.93
N GLU A 299 -9.18 71.50 -5.33
CA GLU A 299 -8.73 71.59 -6.74
C GLU A 299 -8.11 70.28 -7.24
N ILE A 300 -7.30 69.58 -6.41
CA ILE A 300 -6.59 68.38 -6.78
C ILE A 300 -7.37 67.12 -6.50
N GLY A 301 -8.38 67.16 -5.68
CA GLY A 301 -9.20 66.01 -5.25
C GLY A 301 -8.41 65.04 -4.40
N VAL A 302 -7.69 65.54 -3.39
CA VAL A 302 -6.99 64.75 -2.35
C VAL A 302 -7.34 65.32 -0.95
N THR A 303 -7.27 64.51 0.06
CA THR A 303 -7.58 64.97 1.43
C THR A 303 -6.50 65.92 1.97
N THR A 304 -6.88 66.88 2.81
CA THR A 304 -5.95 67.78 3.51
C THR A 304 -4.89 67.00 4.32
N ARG A 305 -5.21 65.79 4.81
CA ARG A 305 -4.26 64.88 5.48
C ARG A 305 -3.17 64.39 4.49
N THR A 306 -3.58 64.04 3.24
CA THR A 306 -2.63 63.61 2.19
C THR A 306 -1.69 64.73 1.83
N LEU A 307 -2.19 65.97 1.70
CA LEU A 307 -1.37 67.18 1.40
C LEU A 307 -0.36 67.42 2.52
N ARG A 308 -0.77 67.35 3.79
CA ARG A 308 0.19 67.47 4.92
C ARG A 308 1.32 66.48 4.84
N ASN A 309 1.00 65.20 4.56
CA ASN A 309 2.00 64.17 4.39
C ASN A 309 2.94 64.39 3.20
N TRP A 310 2.45 65.05 2.14
CA TRP A 310 3.25 65.37 0.97
C TRP A 310 4.21 66.55 1.20
N PHE A 311 3.79 67.49 2.02
CA PHE A 311 4.55 68.67 2.34
C PHE A 311 5.50 68.52 3.53
N LEU A 312 5.44 67.37 4.27
CA LEU A 312 6.34 66.98 5.31
C LEU A 312 7.59 66.24 4.83
N LYS A 313 7.60 65.82 3.55
CA LYS A 313 8.74 65.21 2.86
C LYS A 313 9.41 66.21 1.93
#